data_04c99c31f097a6796d2aa304c5ddd25d
#
_entry.id   04c99c31f097a6796d2aa304c5ddd25d
#
_cell.length_a   1.000
_cell.length_b   1.000
_cell.length_c   1.000
_cell.angle_alpha   90.00
_cell.angle_beta   90.00
_cell.angle_gamma   90.00
#
_symmetry.space_group_name_H-M   'P 1'
#
loop_
_entity.id
_entity.type
_entity.pdbx_description
1 polymer ?
#
loop_
_entity_poly.entity_id
_entity_poly.type
_entity_poly.pdbx_seq_one_letter_code
_entity_poly.pdbx_strand_id
1 'polypeptide(L)'
;MKTIYLIRHSGPFVDIDNYNDYPNISWNDYNKNMILNTEGENKAKELSNNIEFVSINEIYSADSVRAIGTAKYIAEKNNISIKLDERINERNLGIKTISELPDNFNKKSFDDKNYKIFDGESLNEVDKRMNNFITDMIHNNCNKIVIVTHGIILLSFLSNLCDFSYD
;
A
#
# COMPACT_ATOMS: atom_id res chain seq x y z
N MET A 1 0.31 10.24 -23.95
CA MET A 1 -0.20 10.63 -22.61
C MET A 1 0.13 9.51 -21.65
N LYS A 2 0.70 9.82 -20.49
CA LYS A 2 1.02 8.82 -19.46
C LYS A 2 -0.14 8.72 -18.46
N THR A 3 -0.52 7.50 -18.09
CA THR A 3 -1.55 7.21 -17.09
C THR A 3 -0.95 6.33 -15.99
N ILE A 4 -1.08 6.75 -14.74
CA ILE A 4 -0.66 6.01 -13.57
C ILE A 4 -1.90 5.72 -12.72
N TYR A 5 -2.20 4.45 -12.53
CA TYR A 5 -3.29 3.99 -11.66
C TYR A 5 -2.72 3.70 -10.27
N LEU A 6 -3.25 4.38 -9.28
CA LEU A 6 -2.93 4.14 -7.87
C LEU A 6 -4.04 3.30 -7.24
N ILE A 7 -3.71 2.11 -6.77
CA ILE A 7 -4.66 1.13 -6.24
C ILE A 7 -4.28 0.77 -4.81
N ARG A 8 -5.25 0.91 -3.88
CA ARG A 8 -5.13 0.30 -2.57
C ARG A 8 -5.33 -1.22 -2.71
N HIS A 9 -4.51 -2.01 -2.00
CA HIS A 9 -4.74 -3.46 -1.90
C HIS A 9 -6.18 -3.78 -1.50
N SER A 10 -6.69 -4.90 -1.94
CA SER A 10 -8.04 -5.38 -1.61
C SER A 10 -8.16 -5.89 -0.16
N GLY A 11 -9.34 -6.32 0.25
CA GLY A 11 -9.66 -6.70 1.62
C GLY A 11 -8.75 -7.79 2.19
N PRO A 12 -7.96 -7.51 3.24
CA PRO A 12 -7.11 -8.52 3.86
C PRO A 12 -7.93 -9.45 4.77
N PHE A 13 -7.41 -10.64 4.98
CA PHE A 13 -7.82 -11.50 6.08
C PHE A 13 -7.10 -10.99 7.35
N VAL A 14 -7.88 -10.46 8.28
CA VAL A 14 -7.37 -9.94 9.57
C VAL A 14 -7.84 -10.88 10.66
N ASP A 15 -6.91 -11.52 11.31
CA ASP A 15 -7.16 -12.41 12.44
C ASP A 15 -6.31 -11.93 13.63
N ILE A 16 -6.84 -10.92 14.34
CA ILE A 16 -6.16 -10.30 15.48
C ILE A 16 -6.09 -11.28 16.66
N ASP A 17 -7.07 -12.16 16.81
CA ASP A 17 -7.08 -13.14 17.89
C ASP A 17 -5.91 -14.11 17.73
N ASN A 18 -5.68 -14.59 16.52
CA ASN A 18 -4.52 -15.41 16.20
C ASN A 18 -3.17 -14.67 16.26
N TYR A 19 -3.13 -13.35 16.02
CA TYR A 19 -1.88 -12.60 16.18
C TYR A 19 -1.30 -12.74 17.58
N ASN A 20 -2.16 -12.72 18.61
CA ASN A 20 -1.73 -12.89 20.01
C ASN A 20 -1.16 -14.29 20.31
N ASP A 21 -1.47 -15.29 19.47
CA ASP A 21 -0.93 -16.65 19.56
C ASP A 21 0.49 -16.77 18.98
N TYR A 22 0.99 -15.71 18.30
CA TYR A 22 2.34 -15.65 17.72
C TYR A 22 3.23 -14.61 18.42
N PRO A 23 3.58 -14.79 19.71
CA PRO A 23 4.29 -13.78 20.53
C PRO A 23 5.68 -13.41 20.00
N ASN A 24 6.22 -14.19 19.07
CA ASN A 24 7.55 -13.98 18.48
C ASN A 24 7.51 -13.31 17.10
N ILE A 25 6.34 -12.97 16.57
CA ILE A 25 6.19 -12.30 15.28
C ILE A 25 5.96 -10.81 15.53
N SER A 26 6.79 -9.95 14.95
CA SER A 26 6.56 -8.50 15.02
C SER A 26 5.28 -8.11 14.30
N TRP A 27 4.66 -7.00 14.71
CA TRP A 27 3.49 -6.46 13.98
C TRP A 27 3.80 -6.22 12.50
N ASN A 28 4.99 -5.73 12.18
CA ASN A 28 5.38 -5.47 10.80
C ASN A 28 5.42 -6.76 9.96
N ASP A 29 5.99 -7.85 10.51
CA ASP A 29 6.04 -9.13 9.81
C ASP A 29 4.64 -9.74 9.66
N TYR A 30 3.82 -9.68 10.70
CA TYR A 30 2.44 -10.14 10.63
C TYR A 30 1.65 -9.34 9.57
N ASN A 31 1.71 -8.02 9.62
CA ASN A 31 1.04 -7.13 8.69
C ASN A 31 1.50 -7.35 7.23
N LYS A 32 2.81 -7.55 7.02
CA LYS A 32 3.36 -7.86 5.69
C LYS A 32 2.81 -9.15 5.11
N ASN A 33 2.64 -10.17 5.94
CA ASN A 33 2.23 -11.51 5.52
C ASN A 33 0.71 -11.73 5.49
N MET A 34 -0.11 -10.73 5.84
CA MET A 34 -1.57 -10.83 5.72
C MET A 34 -1.98 -11.12 4.27
N ILE A 35 -2.71 -12.22 4.08
CA ILE A 35 -3.30 -12.60 2.78
C ILE A 35 -4.59 -11.80 2.53
N LEU A 36 -5.12 -11.88 1.31
CA LEU A 36 -6.49 -11.44 1.02
C LEU A 36 -7.50 -12.42 1.63
N ASN A 37 -8.64 -11.90 2.09
CA ASN A 37 -9.80 -12.75 2.38
C ASN A 37 -10.54 -13.08 1.07
N THR A 38 -11.51 -14.00 1.13
CA THR A 38 -12.26 -14.47 -0.05
C THR A 38 -12.93 -13.34 -0.81
N GLU A 39 -13.52 -12.36 -0.11
CA GLU A 39 -14.15 -11.20 -0.72
C GLU A 39 -13.10 -10.30 -1.39
N GLY A 40 -11.96 -10.10 -0.73
CA GLY A 40 -10.82 -9.35 -1.27
C GLY A 40 -10.25 -9.97 -2.54
N GLU A 41 -10.11 -11.29 -2.58
CA GLU A 41 -9.72 -12.02 -3.80
C GLU A 41 -10.72 -11.79 -4.95
N ASN A 42 -12.02 -11.91 -4.66
CA ASN A 42 -13.07 -11.72 -5.66
C ASN A 42 -13.07 -10.28 -6.20
N LYS A 43 -12.96 -9.27 -5.33
CA LYS A 43 -12.86 -7.85 -5.73
C LYS A 43 -11.62 -7.57 -6.58
N ALA A 44 -10.46 -8.14 -6.23
CA ALA A 44 -9.24 -7.98 -7.01
C ALA A 44 -9.38 -8.60 -8.41
N LYS A 45 -10.01 -9.76 -8.51
CA LYS A 45 -10.33 -10.43 -9.77
C LYS A 45 -11.33 -9.64 -10.62
N GLU A 46 -12.39 -9.12 -9.99
CA GLU A 46 -13.38 -8.27 -10.65
C GLU A 46 -12.74 -6.98 -11.19
N LEU A 47 -11.96 -6.29 -10.37
CA LEU A 47 -11.22 -5.08 -10.75
C LEU A 47 -10.40 -5.30 -12.02
N SER A 48 -9.72 -6.44 -12.14
CA SER A 48 -8.91 -6.78 -13.31
C SER A 48 -9.71 -6.89 -14.60
N ASN A 49 -11.05 -7.00 -14.54
CA ASN A 49 -11.94 -7.03 -15.72
C ASN A 49 -12.24 -5.63 -16.28
N ASN A 50 -11.89 -4.56 -15.56
CA ASN A 50 -12.13 -3.22 -16.04
C ASN A 50 -11.29 -2.95 -17.30
N ILE A 51 -11.92 -2.35 -18.30
CA ILE A 51 -11.30 -2.00 -19.58
C ILE A 51 -10.08 -1.06 -19.41
N GLU A 52 -10.05 -0.29 -18.34
CA GLU A 52 -8.92 0.57 -18.02
C GLU A 52 -7.61 -0.19 -17.79
N PHE A 53 -7.69 -1.46 -17.38
CA PHE A 53 -6.51 -2.31 -17.15
C PHE A 53 -6.14 -3.19 -18.33
N VAL A 54 -6.56 -2.82 -19.53
CA VAL A 54 -6.09 -3.43 -20.78
C VAL A 54 -4.85 -2.70 -21.26
N SER A 55 -3.85 -3.45 -21.76
CA SER A 55 -2.59 -2.94 -22.30
C SER A 55 -1.75 -2.17 -21.26
N ILE A 56 -1.73 -2.66 -20.03
CA ILE A 56 -0.82 -2.17 -19.00
C ILE A 56 0.61 -2.53 -19.39
N ASN A 57 1.51 -1.54 -19.35
CA ASN A 57 2.92 -1.73 -19.69
C ASN A 57 3.73 -2.26 -18.50
N GLU A 58 3.46 -1.74 -17.30
CA GLU A 58 4.16 -2.12 -16.08
C GLU A 58 3.21 -2.14 -14.88
N ILE A 59 3.46 -3.06 -13.98
CA ILE A 59 2.77 -3.13 -12.70
C ILE A 59 3.79 -3.20 -11.56
N TYR A 60 3.62 -2.33 -10.60
CA TYR A 60 4.40 -2.28 -9.37
C TYR A 60 3.52 -2.62 -8.17
N SER A 61 4.09 -3.29 -7.20
CA SER A 61 3.41 -3.63 -5.95
C SER A 61 4.31 -3.40 -4.75
N ALA A 62 3.71 -2.97 -3.64
CA ALA A 62 4.30 -3.18 -2.34
C ALA A 62 4.59 -4.67 -2.11
N ASP A 63 5.55 -4.98 -1.25
CA ASP A 63 6.02 -6.34 -1.01
C ASP A 63 5.11 -7.16 -0.05
N SER A 64 4.00 -6.59 0.40
CA SER A 64 3.02 -7.30 1.22
C SER A 64 2.20 -8.29 0.40
N VAL A 65 1.89 -9.45 1.00
CA VAL A 65 1.17 -10.55 0.33
C VAL A 65 -0.18 -10.07 -0.24
N ARG A 66 -0.93 -9.22 0.51
CA ARG A 66 -2.21 -8.68 0.04
C ARG A 66 -2.09 -7.72 -1.15
N ALA A 67 -1.00 -6.95 -1.23
CA ALA A 67 -0.78 -6.06 -2.36
C ALA A 67 -0.41 -6.85 -3.62
N ILE A 68 0.50 -7.82 -3.50
CA ILE A 68 0.85 -8.74 -4.58
C ILE A 68 -0.38 -9.53 -5.03
N GLY A 69 -1.19 -10.05 -4.07
CA GLY A 69 -2.45 -10.75 -4.34
C GLY A 69 -3.46 -9.91 -5.11
N THR A 70 -3.52 -8.60 -4.85
CA THR A 70 -4.37 -7.68 -5.61
C THR A 70 -3.84 -7.44 -7.02
N ALA A 71 -2.52 -7.27 -7.16
CA ALA A 71 -1.87 -6.97 -8.43
C ALA A 71 -1.90 -8.16 -9.42
N LYS A 72 -1.90 -9.40 -8.91
CA LYS A 72 -1.70 -10.62 -9.71
C LYS A 72 -2.68 -10.77 -10.86
N TYR A 73 -3.96 -10.45 -10.65
CA TYR A 73 -4.98 -10.62 -11.67
C TYR A 73 -4.84 -9.65 -12.85
N ILE A 74 -4.40 -8.42 -12.58
CA ILE A 74 -4.09 -7.44 -13.64
C ILE A 74 -2.82 -7.88 -14.37
N ALA A 75 -1.81 -8.36 -13.66
CA ALA A 75 -0.55 -8.83 -14.22
C ALA A 75 -0.78 -10.03 -15.15
N GLU A 76 -1.54 -11.04 -14.70
CA GLU A 76 -1.90 -12.23 -15.48
C GLU A 76 -2.62 -11.86 -16.79
N LYS A 77 -3.61 -10.97 -16.73
CA LYS A 77 -4.35 -10.53 -17.93
C LYS A 77 -3.52 -9.78 -18.95
N ASN A 78 -2.48 -9.09 -18.51
CA ASN A 78 -1.60 -8.34 -19.40
C ASN A 78 -0.33 -9.13 -19.75
N ASN A 79 -0.17 -10.36 -19.23
CA ASN A 79 1.01 -11.19 -19.40
C ASN A 79 2.31 -10.48 -19.05
N ILE A 80 2.31 -9.78 -17.92
CA ILE A 80 3.47 -9.04 -17.39
C ILE A 80 3.80 -9.48 -15.97
N SER A 81 5.06 -9.35 -15.57
CA SER A 81 5.50 -9.63 -14.20
C SER A 81 5.26 -8.45 -13.27
N ILE A 82 4.96 -8.73 -12.02
CA ILE A 82 4.88 -7.73 -10.95
C ILE A 82 6.29 -7.34 -10.53
N LYS A 83 6.56 -6.03 -10.50
CA LYS A 83 7.79 -5.45 -9.97
C LYS A 83 7.53 -5.01 -8.53
N LEU A 84 8.38 -5.41 -7.60
CA LEU A 84 8.29 -4.96 -6.21
C LEU A 84 9.17 -3.73 -6.00
N ASP A 85 8.66 -2.75 -5.24
CA ASP A 85 9.44 -1.57 -4.86
C ASP A 85 9.12 -1.19 -3.41
N GLU A 86 10.15 -1.15 -2.56
CA GLU A 86 10.01 -0.87 -1.14
C GLU A 86 9.49 0.54 -0.82
N ARG A 87 9.67 1.50 -1.74
CA ARG A 87 9.22 2.88 -1.58
C ARG A 87 7.70 3.01 -1.54
N ILE A 88 6.96 1.97 -1.95
CA ILE A 88 5.49 1.93 -1.90
C ILE A 88 4.97 0.93 -0.86
N ASN A 89 5.84 0.42 0.03
CA ASN A 89 5.44 -0.46 1.14
C ASN A 89 4.61 0.29 2.18
N GLU A 90 3.87 -0.46 3.01
CA GLU A 90 3.11 0.09 4.13
C GLU A 90 4.02 0.91 5.06
N ARG A 91 3.44 1.89 5.75
CA ARG A 91 4.13 2.68 6.75
C ARG A 91 4.66 1.78 7.87
N ASN A 92 5.95 1.88 8.14
CA ASN A 92 6.51 1.26 9.34
C ASN A 92 6.02 2.03 10.57
N LEU A 93 5.26 1.38 11.44
CA LEU A 93 4.74 1.99 12.67
C LEU A 93 5.76 2.01 13.80
N GLY A 94 6.87 1.26 13.70
CA GLY A 94 7.89 1.16 14.74
C GLY A 94 7.47 0.33 15.97
N ILE A 95 6.31 -0.32 15.91
CA ILE A 95 5.75 -1.10 17.02
C ILE A 95 6.10 -2.58 16.90
N LYS A 96 6.18 -3.25 18.03
CA LYS A 96 6.32 -4.71 18.10
C LYS A 96 4.96 -5.38 18.14
N THR A 97 4.01 -4.79 18.87
CA THR A 97 2.65 -5.28 19.00
C THR A 97 1.64 -4.18 18.72
N ILE A 98 0.45 -4.53 18.23
CA ILE A 98 -0.60 -3.56 17.91
C ILE A 98 -1.07 -2.76 19.14
N SER A 99 -0.95 -3.33 20.34
CA SER A 99 -1.31 -2.67 21.60
C SER A 99 -0.40 -1.49 21.97
N GLU A 100 0.76 -1.36 21.34
CA GLU A 100 1.66 -0.21 21.52
C GLU A 100 1.21 1.02 20.71
N LEU A 101 0.24 0.85 19.79
CA LEU A 101 -0.24 1.95 18.97
C LEU A 101 -1.12 2.90 19.82
N PRO A 102 -0.76 4.19 19.95
CA PRO A 102 -1.55 5.14 20.72
C PRO A 102 -2.93 5.38 20.09
N ASP A 103 -3.92 5.68 20.93
CA ASP A 103 -5.21 6.16 20.48
C ASP A 103 -5.04 7.38 19.58
N ASN A 104 -5.86 7.43 18.52
CA ASN A 104 -5.83 8.52 17.53
C ASN A 104 -4.48 8.70 16.82
N PHE A 105 -3.64 7.64 16.73
CA PHE A 105 -2.33 7.72 16.07
C PHE A 105 -2.41 8.31 14.66
N ASN A 106 -3.35 7.84 13.85
CA ASN A 106 -3.50 8.35 12.49
C ASN A 106 -3.88 9.84 12.49
N LYS A 107 -4.85 10.26 13.32
CA LYS A 107 -5.22 11.68 13.44
C LYS A 107 -4.02 12.53 13.82
N LYS A 108 -3.29 12.15 14.87
CA LYS A 108 -2.05 12.85 15.28
C LYS A 108 -1.03 12.94 14.17
N SER A 109 -0.90 11.90 13.35
CA SER A 109 0.03 11.89 12.22
C SER A 109 -0.38 12.84 11.08
N PHE A 110 -1.70 13.04 10.86
CA PHE A 110 -2.18 14.02 9.87
C PHE A 110 -2.16 15.44 10.43
N ASP A 111 -2.39 15.64 11.73
CA ASP A 111 -2.27 16.94 12.40
C ASP A 111 -0.81 17.43 12.44
N ASP A 112 0.15 16.49 12.64
CA ASP A 112 1.61 16.73 12.54
C ASP A 112 2.28 15.64 11.71
N LYS A 113 2.59 15.94 10.46
CA LYS A 113 3.22 14.99 9.54
C LYS A 113 4.63 14.51 9.94
N ASN A 114 5.26 15.13 10.94
CA ASN A 114 6.49 14.63 11.54
C ASN A 114 6.26 13.67 12.71
N TYR A 115 4.99 13.54 13.17
CA TYR A 115 4.68 12.66 14.29
C TYR A 115 4.96 11.21 13.93
N LYS A 116 5.74 10.57 14.76
CA LYS A 116 6.04 9.14 14.74
C LYS A 116 6.33 8.64 16.14
N ILE A 117 6.27 7.34 16.33
CA ILE A 117 6.61 6.67 17.58
C ILE A 117 7.75 5.70 17.35
N PHE A 118 8.58 5.52 18.35
CA PHE A 118 9.75 4.64 18.29
C PHE A 118 10.59 4.90 17.01
N ASP A 119 11.06 3.82 16.39
CA ASP A 119 11.83 3.84 15.13
C ASP A 119 10.93 3.75 13.88
N GLY A 120 9.65 4.11 14.01
CA GLY A 120 8.71 4.12 12.89
C GLY A 120 8.92 5.29 11.92
N GLU A 121 8.14 5.30 10.85
CA GLU A 121 8.12 6.38 9.85
C GLU A 121 7.11 7.46 10.25
N SER A 122 7.43 8.71 9.99
CA SER A 122 6.49 9.83 9.92
C SER A 122 5.79 9.87 8.55
N LEU A 123 4.69 10.62 8.41
CA LEU A 123 4.05 10.80 7.10
C LEU A 123 4.96 11.57 6.13
N ASN A 124 5.79 12.49 6.60
CA ASN A 124 6.78 13.18 5.76
C ASN A 124 7.84 12.22 5.18
N GLU A 125 8.27 11.20 5.96
CA GLU A 125 9.20 10.17 5.46
C GLU A 125 8.52 9.27 4.42
N VAL A 126 7.25 8.88 4.65
CA VAL A 126 6.42 8.16 3.69
C VAL A 126 6.25 8.96 2.39
N ASP A 127 5.87 10.23 2.49
CA ASP A 127 5.69 11.12 1.34
C ASP A 127 6.98 11.28 0.53
N LYS A 128 8.10 11.41 1.20
CA LYS A 128 9.40 11.53 0.54
C LYS A 128 9.72 10.28 -0.32
N ARG A 129 9.55 9.07 0.22
CA ARG A 129 9.81 7.85 -0.55
C ARG A 129 8.80 7.62 -1.68
N MET A 130 7.52 7.93 -1.44
CA MET A 130 6.47 7.84 -2.47
C MET A 130 6.69 8.83 -3.60
N ASN A 131 7.05 10.09 -3.29
CA ASN A 131 7.37 11.10 -4.30
C ASN A 131 8.58 10.71 -5.16
N ASN A 132 9.63 10.14 -4.55
CA ASN A 132 10.78 9.64 -5.30
C ASN A 132 10.36 8.53 -6.28
N PHE A 133 9.51 7.59 -5.82
CA PHE A 133 8.98 6.54 -6.67
C PHE A 133 8.13 7.10 -7.83
N ILE A 134 7.19 7.98 -7.56
CA ILE A 134 6.33 8.60 -8.58
C ILE A 134 7.15 9.40 -9.59
N THR A 135 8.19 10.09 -9.15
CA THR A 135 9.10 10.82 -10.04
C THR A 135 9.75 9.88 -11.05
N ASP A 136 10.25 8.73 -10.60
CA ASP A 136 10.81 7.72 -11.51
C ASP A 136 9.74 7.21 -12.50
N MET A 137 8.52 6.99 -12.02
CA MET A 137 7.41 6.53 -12.88
C MET A 137 7.00 7.57 -13.92
N ILE A 138 7.05 8.84 -13.58
CA ILE A 138 6.79 9.93 -14.54
C ILE A 138 7.84 9.96 -15.64
N HIS A 139 9.09 9.71 -15.31
CA HIS A 139 10.22 9.79 -16.26
C HIS A 139 10.50 8.48 -17.02
N ASN A 140 9.88 7.35 -16.64
CA ASN A 140 10.05 6.13 -17.41
C ASN A 140 9.35 6.21 -18.78
N ASN A 141 9.68 5.26 -19.69
CA ASN A 141 9.16 5.28 -21.07
C ASN A 141 7.79 4.58 -21.21
N CYS A 142 7.20 4.10 -20.13
CA CYS A 142 5.90 3.41 -20.17
C CYS A 142 4.74 4.40 -20.10
N ASN A 143 3.69 4.13 -20.87
CA ASN A 143 2.52 4.99 -20.94
C ASN A 143 1.42 4.64 -19.94
N LYS A 144 1.29 3.35 -19.58
CA LYS A 144 0.23 2.83 -18.73
C LYS A 144 0.83 2.00 -17.59
N ILE A 145 0.78 2.51 -16.37
CA ILE A 145 1.41 1.91 -15.18
C ILE A 145 0.36 1.70 -14.11
N VAL A 146 0.38 0.53 -13.48
CA VAL A 146 -0.41 0.23 -12.29
C VAL A 146 0.50 0.15 -11.08
N ILE A 147 0.08 0.76 -9.97
CA ILE A 147 0.78 0.76 -8.69
C ILE A 147 -0.19 0.28 -7.61
N VAL A 148 0.12 -0.85 -6.99
CA VAL A 148 -0.68 -1.40 -5.88
C VAL A 148 0.07 -1.20 -4.57
N THR A 149 -0.55 -0.45 -3.66
CA THR A 149 0.03 -0.05 -2.39
C THR A 149 -1.02 -0.02 -1.26
N HIS A 150 -0.82 0.77 -0.23
CA HIS A 150 -1.60 0.78 1.01
C HIS A 150 -2.38 2.09 1.20
N GLY A 151 -3.43 2.01 2.02
CA GLY A 151 -4.34 3.14 2.25
C GLY A 151 -3.64 4.37 2.80
N ILE A 152 -2.80 4.20 3.83
CA ILE A 152 -2.12 5.35 4.46
C ILE A 152 -1.12 6.01 3.50
N ILE A 153 -0.46 5.23 2.64
CA ILE A 153 0.47 5.72 1.63
C ILE A 153 -0.26 6.61 0.62
N LEU A 154 -1.40 6.13 0.11
CA LEU A 154 -2.22 6.89 -0.84
C LEU A 154 -2.82 8.14 -0.20
N LEU A 155 -3.35 8.06 1.02
CA LEU A 155 -3.93 9.19 1.73
C LEU A 155 -2.87 10.26 2.02
N SER A 156 -1.68 9.87 2.48
CA SER A 156 -0.58 10.79 2.73
C SER A 156 -0.16 11.50 1.44
N PHE A 157 0.08 10.74 0.37
CA PHE A 157 0.46 11.28 -0.93
C PHE A 157 -0.59 12.25 -1.50
N LEU A 158 -1.87 11.84 -1.50
CA LEU A 158 -2.97 12.65 -2.03
C LEU A 158 -3.23 13.91 -1.19
N SER A 159 -3.00 13.88 0.12
CA SER A 159 -3.14 15.05 1.00
C SER A 159 -2.16 16.19 0.68
N ASN A 160 -1.13 15.93 -0.14
CA ASN A 160 -0.23 16.97 -0.63
C ASN A 160 -0.68 17.56 -1.99
N LEU A 161 -1.63 16.92 -2.66
CA LEU A 161 -2.10 17.31 -3.99
C LEU A 161 -3.49 17.98 -3.96
N CYS A 162 -4.25 17.79 -2.89
CA CYS A 162 -5.58 18.35 -2.72
C CYS A 162 -5.86 18.64 -1.24
N ASP A 163 -6.81 19.53 -0.97
CA ASP A 163 -7.27 19.79 0.38
C ASP A 163 -7.91 18.52 0.95
N PHE A 164 -7.39 18.06 2.08
CA PHE A 164 -7.78 16.84 2.75
C PHE A 164 -7.89 17.09 4.25
N SER A 165 -9.04 16.75 4.85
CA SER A 165 -9.21 16.68 6.31
C SER A 165 -9.34 15.21 6.72
N TYR A 166 -8.68 14.84 7.79
CA TYR A 166 -8.84 13.54 8.44
C TYR A 166 -9.87 13.70 9.56
N ASP A 167 -11.15 13.44 9.26
CA ASP A 167 -12.26 13.44 10.21
C ASP A 167 -12.57 12.03 10.71
#